data_ebcc7b7f42658b9cd138826fb5c66313
#
_entry.id   ebcc7b7f42658b9cd138826fb5c66313
#
_cell.length_a   1.000
_cell.length_b   1.000
_cell.length_c   1.000
_cell.angle_alpha   90.00
_cell.angle_beta   90.00
_cell.angle_gamma   90.00
#
_symmetry.space_group_name_H-M   'P 1'
#
loop_
_entity.id
_entity.type
_entity.pdbx_description
1 polymer ?
#
loop_
_entity_poly.entity_id
_entity_poly.type
_entity_poly.pdbx_seq_one_letter_code
_entity_poly.pdbx_strand_id
1 'polypeptide(L)'
;MRLSRAAHEPTAHLPRGENNPMHSNHAEPSPSSLTSRHTYAALDLGTNNCRLLIARPKRRVRRRETEFLHVVDAFSRIVRLGEGLGRAGSISEQAIERTIEALKICRDKMASRGVTRSLLIATQACRGANNGDEFIQRVRERTGLEL
;
A
#
# COMPACT_ATOMS: atom_id res chain seq x y z
N MET A 1 74.00 -18.20 -43.45
CA MET A 1 75.19 -17.52 -42.97
C MET A 1 74.91 -17.03 -41.56
N ARG A 2 75.48 -17.75 -40.65
CA ARG A 2 76.22 -17.33 -39.44
C ARG A 2 75.44 -16.43 -38.48
N LEU A 3 75.08 -16.97 -37.36
CA LEU A 3 75.78 -17.00 -36.01
C LEU A 3 75.32 -15.81 -35.18
N SER A 4 75.01 -15.80 -34.01
CA SER A 4 75.37 -16.61 -32.85
C SER A 4 75.14 -15.78 -31.57
N ARG A 5 74.76 -16.46 -30.52
CA ARG A 5 75.12 -16.23 -29.10
C ARG A 5 74.44 -15.04 -28.41
N ALA A 6 73.89 -15.25 -27.38
CA ALA A 6 74.07 -15.95 -26.11
C ALA A 6 73.89 -14.95 -24.94
N ALA A 7 73.08 -15.39 -24.03
CA ALA A 7 73.26 -15.39 -22.59
C ALA A 7 73.33 -14.04 -21.81
N HIS A 8 72.47 -13.86 -20.93
CA HIS A 8 72.77 -13.92 -19.48
C HIS A 8 71.55 -13.62 -18.64
N GLU A 9 71.14 -14.58 -17.85
CA GLU A 9 70.38 -14.33 -16.63
C GLU A 9 71.26 -13.60 -15.61
N PRO A 10 70.70 -12.85 -14.68
CA PRO A 10 70.62 -13.41 -13.36
C PRO A 10 69.31 -13.10 -12.62
N THR A 11 68.89 -14.10 -11.91
CA THR A 11 68.07 -14.15 -10.74
C THR A 11 68.16 -12.92 -9.83
N ALA A 12 66.98 -12.39 -9.46
CA ALA A 12 66.83 -11.63 -8.22
C ALA A 12 65.36 -11.78 -7.73
N HIS A 13 65.22 -12.63 -6.80
CA HIS A 13 64.69 -12.49 -5.47
C HIS A 13 63.37 -11.77 -5.32
N LEU A 14 62.26 -12.54 -5.11
CA LEU A 14 60.95 -12.12 -4.59
C LEU A 14 61.04 -11.71 -3.12
N PRO A 15 60.38 -10.64 -2.70
CA PRO A 15 59.87 -10.57 -1.34
C PRO A 15 58.43 -11.09 -1.32
N ARG A 16 58.21 -12.05 -0.48
CA ARG A 16 56.90 -12.41 0.06
C ARG A 16 56.43 -11.24 0.93
N GLY A 17 55.23 -10.75 0.67
CA GLY A 17 54.62 -9.70 1.51
C GLY A 17 53.14 -9.60 1.19
N GLU A 18 52.39 -10.23 2.06
CA GLU A 18 51.15 -9.81 2.63
C GLU A 18 49.89 -9.94 1.78
N ASN A 19 49.22 -11.05 2.02
CA ASN A 19 47.79 -11.24 1.89
C ASN A 19 47.04 -10.15 2.65
N ASN A 20 46.37 -9.25 1.96
CA ASN A 20 45.28 -8.47 2.50
C ASN A 20 44.00 -8.80 1.69
N PRO A 21 43.12 -9.66 2.19
CA PRO A 21 41.82 -9.80 1.59
C PRO A 21 40.98 -8.60 2.02
N MET A 22 40.92 -7.57 1.18
CA MET A 22 39.79 -6.64 1.22
C MET A 22 38.52 -7.39 0.91
N HIS A 23 37.95 -7.97 1.94
CA HIS A 23 36.54 -8.32 1.93
C HIS A 23 35.76 -6.99 1.93
N SER A 24 35.39 -6.54 0.74
CA SER A 24 34.28 -5.63 0.57
C SER A 24 33.04 -6.37 1.07
N ASN A 25 32.70 -6.13 2.32
CA ASN A 25 31.45 -6.49 2.94
C ASN A 25 30.34 -5.67 2.23
N HIS A 26 29.97 -6.06 1.03
CA HIS A 26 28.65 -5.78 0.52
C HIS A 26 27.71 -6.68 1.34
N ALA A 27 27.32 -6.16 2.50
CA ALA A 27 26.21 -6.74 3.24
C ALA A 27 24.98 -6.58 2.33
N GLU A 28 24.67 -7.65 1.60
CA GLU A 28 23.36 -7.84 1.00
C GLU A 28 22.34 -7.55 2.10
N PRO A 29 21.35 -6.67 1.89
CA PRO A 29 20.32 -6.45 2.89
C PRO A 29 19.60 -7.77 3.12
N SER A 30 19.77 -8.30 4.31
CA SER A 30 19.15 -9.58 4.69
C SER A 30 17.65 -9.49 4.45
N PRO A 31 17.00 -10.54 3.88
CA PRO A 31 15.56 -10.54 3.56
C PRO A 31 14.64 -10.40 4.77
N SER A 32 15.19 -10.28 5.97
CA SER A 32 14.45 -10.10 7.23
C SER A 32 13.98 -8.66 7.49
N SER A 33 14.39 -7.64 6.71
CA SER A 33 13.99 -6.24 6.92
C SER A 33 12.72 -5.82 6.18
N LEU A 34 12.10 -6.69 5.39
CA LEU A 34 10.88 -6.43 4.62
C LEU A 34 9.59 -6.85 5.33
N THR A 35 9.55 -6.84 6.65
CA THR A 35 8.26 -6.84 7.34
C THR A 35 7.66 -5.46 7.15
N SER A 36 6.83 -5.30 6.13
CA SER A 36 6.05 -4.10 5.90
C SER A 36 5.33 -3.73 7.21
N ARG A 37 5.78 -2.66 7.85
CA ARG A 37 5.13 -2.09 9.05
C ARG A 37 3.83 -1.39 8.69
N HIS A 38 3.38 -1.50 7.44
CA HIS A 38 2.21 -0.83 6.93
C HIS A 38 0.92 -1.56 7.32
N THR A 39 -0.04 -0.79 7.80
CA THR A 39 -1.43 -1.19 7.90
C THR A 39 -2.16 -0.57 6.71
N TYR A 40 -2.87 -1.39 5.98
CA TYR A 40 -3.59 -1.01 4.77
C TYR A 40 -5.08 -0.95 5.04
N ALA A 41 -5.77 -0.03 4.36
CA ALA A 41 -7.22 0.01 4.33
C ALA A 41 -7.73 0.05 2.89
N ALA A 42 -8.84 -0.63 2.65
CA ALA A 42 -9.63 -0.50 1.45
C ALA A 42 -11.06 -0.10 1.85
N LEU A 43 -11.54 1.02 1.33
CA LEU A 43 -12.89 1.50 1.52
C LEU A 43 -13.62 1.49 0.16
N ASP A 44 -14.76 0.84 0.13
CA ASP A 44 -15.67 0.78 -1.00
C ASP A 44 -17.00 1.43 -0.62
N LEU A 45 -17.26 2.60 -1.18
CA LEU A 45 -18.53 3.29 -1.07
C LEU A 45 -19.40 2.92 -2.27
N GLY A 46 -20.20 1.86 -2.13
CA GLY A 46 -21.15 1.40 -3.12
C GLY A 46 -22.46 2.18 -3.08
N THR A 47 -23.34 1.87 -4.06
CA THR A 47 -24.70 2.47 -4.15
C THR A 47 -25.55 2.18 -2.91
N ASN A 48 -25.38 1.00 -2.31
CA ASN A 48 -26.16 0.57 -1.14
C ASN A 48 -25.35 0.50 0.15
N ASN A 49 -24.07 0.17 0.06
CA ASN A 49 -23.25 -0.17 1.22
C ASN A 49 -21.97 0.67 1.24
N CYS A 50 -21.54 1.05 2.42
CA CYS A 50 -20.19 1.49 2.71
C CYS A 50 -19.45 0.34 3.39
N ARG A 51 -18.30 -0.08 2.85
CA ARG A 51 -17.49 -1.18 3.36
C ARG A 51 -16.05 -0.72 3.58
N LEU A 52 -15.49 -1.12 4.71
CA LEU A 52 -14.10 -0.90 5.04
C LEU A 52 -13.46 -2.22 5.44
N LEU A 53 -12.28 -2.49 4.91
CA LEU A 53 -11.40 -3.57 5.34
C LEU A 53 -10.06 -2.98 5.74
N ILE A 54 -9.57 -3.34 6.93
CA ILE A 54 -8.23 -2.97 7.41
C ILE A 54 -7.42 -4.25 7.58
N ALA A 55 -6.24 -4.32 6.99
CA ALA A 55 -5.41 -5.50 7.00
C ALA A 55 -3.91 -5.17 7.08
N ARG A 56 -3.14 -6.16 7.55
CA ARG A 56 -1.68 -6.15 7.57
C ARG A 56 -1.14 -7.34 6.80
N PRO A 57 0.00 -7.22 6.11
CA PRO A 57 0.68 -8.37 5.53
C PRO A 57 1.05 -9.38 6.62
N LYS A 58 0.76 -10.65 6.40
CA LYS A 58 1.28 -11.75 7.23
C LYS A 58 2.73 -12.01 6.87
N ARG A 59 3.57 -12.22 7.88
CA ARG A 59 4.91 -12.76 7.67
C ARG A 59 4.76 -14.20 7.19
N ARG A 60 5.29 -14.51 6.02
CA ARG A 60 5.35 -15.88 5.51
C ARG A 60 6.19 -16.75 6.47
N VAL A 61 5.56 -17.68 7.17
CA VAL A 61 6.26 -18.65 8.01
C VAL A 61 6.54 -19.93 7.23
N ARG A 62 5.72 -20.25 6.22
CA ARG A 62 5.88 -21.45 5.37
C ARG A 62 5.57 -21.16 3.90
N ARG A 63 6.29 -21.84 3.00
CA ARG A 63 6.20 -21.66 1.53
C ARG A 63 4.83 -22.05 0.92
N ARG A 64 3.91 -22.64 1.70
CA ARG A 64 2.58 -23.11 1.26
C ARG A 64 1.41 -22.28 1.78
N GLU A 65 1.65 -21.20 2.52
CA GLU A 65 0.56 -20.34 2.99
C GLU A 65 0.07 -19.44 1.86
N THR A 66 -1.21 -19.58 1.49
CA THR A 66 -1.90 -18.79 0.45
C THR A 66 -2.45 -17.48 0.99
N GLU A 67 -2.62 -17.34 2.31
CA GLU A 67 -3.11 -16.12 2.92
C GLU A 67 -1.98 -15.14 3.22
N PHE A 68 -1.98 -14.02 2.50
CA PHE A 68 -0.96 -12.97 2.63
C PHE A 68 -1.34 -11.84 3.57
N LEU A 69 -2.60 -11.75 3.96
CA LEU A 69 -3.16 -10.67 4.76
C LEU A 69 -3.78 -11.19 6.07
N HIS A 70 -3.54 -10.44 7.13
CA HIS A 70 -4.25 -10.57 8.40
C HIS A 70 -5.26 -9.43 8.51
N VAL A 71 -6.54 -9.77 8.57
CA VAL A 71 -7.59 -8.77 8.78
C VAL A 71 -7.50 -8.26 10.23
N VAL A 72 -7.32 -6.95 10.36
CA VAL A 72 -7.20 -6.26 11.65
C VAL A 72 -8.56 -5.75 12.11
N ASP A 73 -9.36 -5.23 11.18
CA ASP A 73 -10.70 -4.69 11.45
C ASP A 73 -11.51 -4.66 10.16
N ALA A 74 -12.83 -4.68 10.29
CA ALA A 74 -13.74 -4.53 9.18
C ALA A 74 -14.99 -3.74 9.63
N PHE A 75 -15.64 -3.07 8.67
CA PHE A 75 -16.88 -2.36 8.89
C PHE A 75 -17.76 -2.45 7.66
N SER A 76 -19.06 -2.58 7.86
CA SER A 76 -20.05 -2.54 6.78
C SER A 76 -21.32 -1.88 7.28
N ARG A 77 -21.86 -0.95 6.51
CA ARG A 77 -23.13 -0.26 6.81
C ARG A 77 -23.93 -0.04 5.53
N ILE A 78 -25.24 -0.27 5.60
CA ILE A 78 -26.18 0.08 4.55
C ILE A 78 -26.38 1.60 4.59
N VAL A 79 -26.02 2.29 3.51
CA VAL A 79 -26.14 3.75 3.38
C VAL A 79 -27.19 4.16 2.36
N ARG A 80 -27.54 3.27 1.41
CA ARG A 80 -28.53 3.50 0.34
C ARG A 80 -28.28 4.83 -0.38
N LEU A 81 -27.04 5.08 -0.77
CA LEU A 81 -26.66 6.33 -1.42
C LEU A 81 -27.42 6.57 -2.72
N GLY A 82 -27.72 5.51 -3.47
CA GLY A 82 -28.48 5.60 -4.71
C GLY A 82 -30.01 5.62 -4.54
N GLU A 83 -30.52 5.72 -3.29
CA GLU A 83 -31.97 5.75 -3.05
C GLU A 83 -32.63 6.97 -3.69
N GLY A 84 -33.59 6.74 -4.60
CA GLY A 84 -34.29 7.82 -5.30
C GLY A 84 -33.53 8.47 -6.45
N LEU A 85 -32.25 8.16 -6.66
CA LEU A 85 -31.41 8.79 -7.69
C LEU A 85 -32.02 8.67 -9.10
N GLY A 86 -32.56 7.50 -9.46
CA GLY A 86 -33.15 7.26 -10.79
C GLY A 86 -34.36 8.16 -11.11
N ARG A 87 -35.07 8.67 -10.11
CA ARG A 87 -36.21 9.60 -10.30
C ARG A 87 -35.79 11.06 -10.17
N ALA A 88 -34.96 11.37 -9.18
CA ALA A 88 -34.60 12.75 -8.84
C ALA A 88 -33.37 13.27 -9.60
N GLY A 89 -32.55 12.37 -10.17
CA GLY A 89 -31.28 12.73 -10.77
C GLY A 89 -30.22 13.21 -9.76
N SER A 90 -30.57 13.24 -8.47
CA SER A 90 -29.72 13.77 -7.40
C SER A 90 -29.76 12.85 -6.18
N ILE A 91 -28.67 12.82 -5.42
CA ILE A 91 -28.57 12.11 -4.15
C ILE A 91 -29.37 12.90 -3.11
N SER A 92 -30.24 12.21 -2.36
CA SER A 92 -31.04 12.87 -1.32
C SER A 92 -30.19 13.32 -0.15
N GLU A 93 -30.55 14.41 0.52
CA GLU A 93 -29.85 14.92 1.70
C GLU A 93 -29.75 13.87 2.80
N GLN A 94 -30.81 13.09 3.02
CA GLN A 94 -30.80 11.99 4.00
C GLN A 94 -29.75 10.91 3.67
N ALA A 95 -29.59 10.58 2.38
CA ALA A 95 -28.60 9.60 1.94
C ALA A 95 -27.18 10.15 2.11
N ILE A 96 -26.98 11.44 1.83
CA ILE A 96 -25.70 12.14 2.07
C ILE A 96 -25.33 12.07 3.55
N GLU A 97 -26.23 12.46 4.45
CA GLU A 97 -25.95 12.45 5.89
C GLU A 97 -25.66 11.05 6.42
N ARG A 98 -26.46 10.04 6.06
CA ARG A 98 -26.20 8.62 6.45
C ARG A 98 -24.82 8.16 5.99
N THR A 99 -24.42 8.57 4.79
CA THR A 99 -23.14 8.17 4.21
C THR A 99 -21.99 8.88 4.92
N ILE A 100 -22.09 10.17 5.19
CA ILE A 100 -21.07 10.92 5.93
C ILE A 100 -20.86 10.33 7.33
N GLU A 101 -21.94 9.98 8.04
CA GLU A 101 -21.82 9.32 9.35
C GLU A 101 -21.12 7.95 9.29
N ALA A 102 -21.38 7.17 8.25
CA ALA A 102 -20.66 5.91 8.02
C ALA A 102 -19.17 6.15 7.72
N LEU A 103 -18.85 7.17 6.91
CA LEU A 103 -17.48 7.53 6.55
C LEU A 103 -16.68 8.07 7.74
N LYS A 104 -17.31 8.83 8.66
CA LYS A 104 -16.67 9.25 9.92
C LYS A 104 -16.22 8.03 10.74
N ILE A 105 -17.06 7.01 10.86
CA ILE A 105 -16.69 5.77 11.56
C ILE A 105 -15.52 5.08 10.85
N CYS A 106 -15.53 5.04 9.51
CA CYS A 106 -14.41 4.47 8.74
C CYS A 106 -13.11 5.23 9.01
N ARG A 107 -13.13 6.57 8.98
CA ARG A 107 -11.99 7.42 9.30
C ARG A 107 -11.44 7.11 10.71
N ASP A 108 -12.31 7.07 11.72
CA ASP A 108 -11.92 6.85 13.10
C ASP A 108 -11.32 5.45 13.29
N LYS A 109 -11.89 4.43 12.63
CA LYS A 109 -11.32 3.08 12.60
C LYS A 109 -9.93 3.06 11.93
N MET A 110 -9.76 3.71 10.79
CA MET A 110 -8.47 3.80 10.12
C MET A 110 -7.42 4.48 11.00
N ALA A 111 -7.77 5.58 11.67
CA ALA A 111 -6.91 6.29 12.59
C ALA A 111 -6.53 5.42 13.80
N SER A 112 -7.50 4.78 14.47
CA SER A 112 -7.29 3.95 15.65
C SER A 112 -6.46 2.69 15.35
N ARG A 113 -6.48 2.16 14.13
CA ARG A 113 -5.69 1.00 13.69
C ARG A 113 -4.35 1.36 13.09
N GLY A 114 -3.99 2.65 13.05
CA GLY A 114 -2.72 3.12 12.53
C GLY A 114 -2.56 2.80 11.03
N VAL A 115 -3.61 3.03 10.25
CA VAL A 115 -3.55 2.86 8.80
C VAL A 115 -2.56 3.85 8.20
N THR A 116 -1.60 3.34 7.44
CA THR A 116 -0.55 4.15 6.79
C THR A 116 -0.75 4.28 5.28
N ARG A 117 -1.57 3.41 4.69
CA ARG A 117 -1.91 3.43 3.26
C ARG A 117 -3.36 3.02 3.09
N SER A 118 -4.11 3.79 2.31
CA SER A 118 -5.51 3.51 2.02
C SER A 118 -5.84 3.68 0.55
N LEU A 119 -6.79 2.89 0.09
CA LEU A 119 -7.47 3.07 -1.18
C LEU A 119 -8.95 3.26 -0.89
N LEU A 120 -9.49 4.40 -1.33
CA LEU A 120 -10.89 4.75 -1.14
C LEU A 120 -11.54 4.87 -2.51
N ILE A 121 -12.64 4.16 -2.73
CA ILE A 121 -13.34 4.11 -4.01
C ILE A 121 -14.80 4.46 -3.77
N ALA A 122 -15.33 5.35 -4.62
CA ALA A 122 -16.75 5.68 -4.67
C ALA A 122 -17.41 5.12 -5.93
N THR A 123 -18.68 4.74 -5.80
CA THR A 123 -19.47 4.18 -6.89
C THR A 123 -19.77 5.18 -8.00
N GLN A 124 -20.20 4.63 -9.16
CA GLN A 124 -20.72 5.40 -10.29
C GLN A 124 -21.91 6.32 -9.89
N ALA A 125 -22.70 5.95 -8.87
CA ALA A 125 -23.81 6.78 -8.38
C ALA A 125 -23.35 8.20 -7.98
N CYS A 126 -22.14 8.34 -7.44
CA CYS A 126 -21.57 9.64 -7.09
C CYS A 126 -21.25 10.49 -8.31
N ARG A 127 -20.83 9.86 -9.41
CA ARG A 127 -20.44 10.54 -10.66
C ARG A 127 -21.63 10.87 -11.57
N GLY A 128 -22.70 10.08 -11.49
CA GLY A 128 -23.90 10.26 -12.33
C GLY A 128 -24.98 11.15 -11.72
N ALA A 129 -24.84 11.55 -10.47
CA ALA A 129 -25.78 12.44 -9.81
C ALA A 129 -25.50 13.92 -10.13
N ASN A 130 -26.55 14.74 -10.29
CA ASN A 130 -26.42 16.18 -10.54
C ASN A 130 -25.65 16.91 -9.41
N ASN A 131 -25.72 16.39 -8.17
CA ASN A 131 -25.03 16.92 -6.99
C ASN A 131 -23.86 16.01 -6.54
N GLY A 132 -23.32 15.20 -7.45
CA GLY A 132 -22.24 14.28 -7.12
C GLY A 132 -20.96 14.97 -6.66
N ASP A 133 -20.54 16.02 -7.35
CA ASP A 133 -19.35 16.80 -6.99
C ASP A 133 -19.53 17.52 -5.64
N GLU A 134 -20.71 18.10 -5.38
CA GLU A 134 -21.04 18.69 -4.09
C GLU A 134 -20.98 17.64 -2.96
N PHE A 135 -21.51 16.46 -3.21
CA PHE A 135 -21.42 15.34 -2.24
C PHE A 135 -19.95 14.99 -1.92
N ILE A 136 -19.10 14.84 -2.93
CA ILE A 136 -17.67 14.52 -2.74
C ILE A 136 -16.97 15.63 -1.94
N GLN A 137 -17.25 16.90 -2.26
CA GLN A 137 -16.72 18.04 -1.52
C GLN A 137 -17.15 18.01 -0.04
N ARG A 138 -18.42 17.78 0.24
CA ARG A 138 -18.96 17.66 1.61
C ARG A 138 -18.33 16.49 2.38
N VAL A 139 -18.09 15.36 1.73
CA VAL A 139 -17.36 14.23 2.33
C VAL A 139 -15.96 14.68 2.74
N ARG A 140 -15.22 15.31 1.85
CA ARG A 140 -13.87 15.81 2.14
C ARG A 140 -13.85 16.78 3.31
N GLU A 141 -14.75 17.77 3.31
CA GLU A 141 -14.85 18.80 4.37
C GLU A 141 -15.19 18.21 5.73
N ARG A 142 -16.12 17.25 5.78
CA ARG A 142 -16.67 16.74 7.05
C ARG A 142 -15.92 15.51 7.58
N THR A 143 -15.14 14.84 6.75
CA THR A 143 -14.43 13.60 7.15
C THR A 143 -12.93 13.66 6.91
N GLY A 144 -12.44 14.55 6.04
CA GLY A 144 -11.05 14.57 5.60
C GLY A 144 -10.69 13.41 4.66
N LEU A 145 -11.65 12.58 4.22
CA LEU A 145 -11.42 11.49 3.29
C LEU A 145 -11.55 11.97 1.85
N GLU A 146 -10.65 11.50 0.99
CA GLU A 146 -10.69 11.72 -0.45
C GLU A 146 -11.14 10.42 -1.14
N LEU A 147 -12.30 10.48 -1.82
CA LEU A 147 -12.93 9.37 -2.52
C LEU A 147 -12.65 9.41 -4.02
#